data_584d8c6c3c0f66cf1d88d4c272d32056
#
_entry.id   584d8c6c3c0f66cf1d88d4c272d32056
#
_cell.length_a   1.000
_cell.length_b   1.000
_cell.length_c   1.000
_cell.angle_alpha   90.00
_cell.angle_beta   90.00
_cell.angle_gamma   90.00
#
_symmetry.space_group_name_H-M   'P 1'
#
loop_
_entity.id
_entity.type
_entity.pdbx_description
1 polymer ?
#
loop_
_entity_poly.entity_id
_entity_poly.type
_entity_poly.pdbx_seq_one_letter_code
_entity_poly.pdbx_strand_id
1 'polypeptide(L)'
;MRSNVTCRTLLDMNETLQDTSVIIVGTGLAGMVAGYEAIKGGKHVIFLEQENRNNLGGQAFWSLGGLFYVDSPEQSMMRVKDSEELAWRDWANSADYDPV
;
A
#
# COMPACT_ATOMS: atom_id res chain seq x y z
N MET A 1 -10.50 21.56 5.00
CA MET A 1 -9.47 20.62 5.46
C MET A 1 -8.29 20.71 4.51
N ARG A 2 -7.14 21.21 4.94
CA ARG A 2 -5.94 21.21 4.10
C ARG A 2 -5.31 19.84 4.20
N SER A 3 -5.14 19.16 3.08
CA SER A 3 -4.46 17.87 3.02
C SER A 3 -2.98 18.06 3.38
N ASN A 4 -2.54 17.47 4.46
CA ASN A 4 -1.16 17.49 4.95
C ASN A 4 -0.28 16.44 4.22
N VAL A 5 -0.49 16.25 2.93
CA VAL A 5 0.30 15.33 2.11
C VAL A 5 1.28 16.12 1.29
N THR A 6 2.57 15.91 1.54
CA THR A 6 3.64 16.44 0.70
C THR A 6 4.43 15.26 0.15
N CYS A 7 4.40 15.08 -1.17
CA CYS A 7 5.26 14.14 -1.87
C CYS A 7 6.44 14.93 -2.44
N ARG A 8 7.66 14.59 -2.03
CA ARG A 8 8.88 15.24 -2.50
C ARG A 8 9.93 14.21 -2.90
N THR A 9 10.69 14.52 -3.94
CA THR A 9 11.86 13.74 -4.33
C THR A 9 13.08 14.13 -3.47
N LEU A 10 14.04 13.24 -3.37
CA LEU A 10 15.28 13.45 -2.57
C LEU A 10 16.03 14.77 -2.88
N LEU A 11 15.81 15.37 -4.03
CA LEU A 11 16.45 16.60 -4.46
C LEU A 11 15.87 17.88 -3.82
N ASP A 12 14.65 17.81 -3.27
CA ASP A 12 13.93 18.97 -2.70
C ASP A 12 14.03 19.05 -1.16
N MET A 13 14.93 18.30 -0.55
CA MET A 13 14.91 18.03 0.89
C MET A 13 15.43 19.12 1.83
N ASN A 14 15.90 20.26 1.32
CA ASN A 14 16.70 21.17 2.16
C ASN A 14 15.91 22.09 3.11
N GLU A 15 14.58 22.14 3.08
CA GLU A 15 13.86 23.17 3.84
C GLU A 15 12.77 22.72 4.84
N THR A 16 12.39 21.47 4.94
CA THR A 16 11.16 21.13 5.70
C THR A 16 11.17 19.86 6.54
N LEU A 17 12.30 19.42 7.03
CA LEU A 17 12.36 18.27 7.96
C LEU A 17 11.97 18.62 9.40
N GLN A 18 11.59 19.85 9.71
CA GLN A 18 11.53 20.31 11.08
C GLN A 18 10.29 19.91 11.88
N ASP A 19 9.18 19.48 11.23
CA ASP A 19 7.95 19.14 11.96
C ASP A 19 7.24 17.88 11.43
N THR A 20 7.96 16.94 10.82
CA THR A 20 7.35 15.72 10.31
C THR A 20 7.24 14.66 11.38
N SER A 21 6.04 14.20 11.64
CA SER A 21 5.78 13.13 12.60
C SER A 21 6.12 11.74 12.04
N VAL A 22 5.98 11.55 10.72
CA VAL A 22 6.20 10.26 10.04
C VAL A 22 6.88 10.46 8.69
N ILE A 23 7.94 9.73 8.46
CA ILE A 23 8.60 9.64 7.15
C ILE A 23 8.38 8.24 6.60
N ILE A 24 7.87 8.16 5.36
CA ILE A 24 7.62 6.90 4.67
C ILE A 24 8.52 6.82 3.45
N VAL A 25 9.29 5.76 3.37
CA VAL A 25 10.20 5.50 2.24
C VAL A 25 9.49 4.58 1.24
N GLY A 26 9.27 5.11 0.04
CA GLY A 26 8.57 4.44 -1.04
C GLY A 26 7.06 4.76 -1.08
N THR A 27 6.56 4.97 -2.31
CA THR A 27 5.13 5.22 -2.60
C THR A 27 4.44 4.04 -3.26
N GLY A 28 4.94 2.84 -3.03
CA GLY A 28 4.22 1.62 -3.38
C GLY A 28 2.95 1.46 -2.54
N LEU A 29 2.16 0.43 -2.80
CA LEU A 29 0.87 0.19 -2.13
C LEU A 29 0.99 0.23 -0.60
N ALA A 30 1.98 -0.46 -0.04
CA ALA A 30 2.20 -0.50 1.41
C ALA A 30 2.51 0.89 1.99
N GLY A 31 3.39 1.66 1.33
CA GLY A 31 3.71 3.02 1.76
C GLY A 31 2.51 3.96 1.69
N MET A 32 1.71 3.84 0.65
CA MET A 32 0.48 4.66 0.48
C MET A 32 -0.55 4.34 1.56
N VAL A 33 -0.78 3.06 1.88
CA VAL A 33 -1.70 2.65 2.96
C VAL A 33 -1.20 3.12 4.32
N ALA A 34 0.09 2.93 4.62
CA ALA A 34 0.69 3.41 5.87
C ALA A 34 0.55 4.93 6.01
N GLY A 35 0.80 5.68 4.92
CA GLY A 35 0.62 7.14 4.90
C GLY A 35 -0.82 7.56 5.11
N TYR A 36 -1.76 6.89 4.47
CA TYR A 36 -3.19 7.13 4.65
C TYR A 36 -3.61 6.97 6.12
N GLU A 37 -3.23 5.86 6.74
CA GLU A 37 -3.58 5.61 8.15
C GLU A 37 -2.88 6.61 9.11
N ALA A 38 -1.62 6.98 8.83
CA ALA A 38 -0.93 7.98 9.63
C ALA A 38 -1.61 9.36 9.54
N ILE A 39 -2.01 9.80 8.33
CA ILE A 39 -2.73 11.06 8.10
C ILE A 39 -4.10 11.02 8.78
N LYS A 40 -4.81 9.91 8.67
CA LYS A 40 -6.09 9.68 9.34
C LYS A 40 -5.96 9.74 10.88
N GLY A 41 -4.81 9.28 11.41
CA GLY A 41 -4.41 9.45 12.81
C GLY A 41 -3.91 10.85 13.18
N GLY A 42 -4.05 11.84 12.28
CA GLY A 42 -3.67 13.23 12.54
C GLY A 42 -2.17 13.51 12.46
N LYS A 43 -1.38 12.58 11.89
CA LYS A 43 0.05 12.79 11.73
C LYS A 43 0.40 13.57 10.47
N HIS A 44 1.50 14.29 10.53
CA HIS A 44 2.13 14.88 9.35
C HIS A 44 2.99 13.82 8.66
N VAL A 45 2.85 13.64 7.35
CA VAL A 45 3.55 12.59 6.62
C VAL A 45 4.36 13.17 5.47
N ILE A 46 5.61 12.73 5.37
CA ILE A 46 6.46 12.95 4.20
C ILE A 46 6.76 11.61 3.55
N PHE A 47 6.52 11.54 2.24
CA PHE A 47 6.96 10.41 1.42
C PHE A 47 8.31 10.73 0.77
N LEU A 48 9.25 9.80 0.90
CA LEU A 48 10.50 9.79 0.15
C LEU A 48 10.37 8.75 -0.96
N GLU A 49 10.52 9.21 -2.21
CA GLU A 49 10.35 8.36 -3.38
C GLU A 49 11.51 8.55 -4.35
N GLN A 50 12.00 7.45 -4.91
CA GLN A 50 13.08 7.46 -5.91
C GLN A 50 12.58 7.83 -7.30
N GLU A 51 11.29 7.60 -7.58
CA GLU A 51 10.69 7.89 -8.86
C GLU A 51 10.20 9.34 -8.95
N ASN A 52 10.05 9.82 -10.15
CA ASN A 52 9.45 11.13 -10.37
C ASN A 52 7.94 11.10 -10.09
N ARG A 53 7.34 12.30 -9.95
CA ARG A 53 5.93 12.46 -9.59
C ARG A 53 4.94 11.72 -10.52
N ASN A 54 5.31 11.50 -11.78
CA ASN A 54 4.42 10.86 -12.75
C ASN A 54 4.46 9.32 -12.64
N ASN A 55 5.44 8.77 -11.93
CA ASN A 55 5.70 7.34 -11.84
C ASN A 55 5.50 6.81 -10.41
N LEU A 56 4.73 7.53 -9.59
CA LEU A 56 4.41 7.09 -8.22
C LEU A 56 3.53 5.83 -8.25
N GLY A 57 3.71 4.95 -7.27
CA GLY A 57 2.89 3.75 -7.12
C GLY A 57 3.69 2.46 -7.04
N GLY A 58 5.01 2.54 -7.15
CA GLY A 58 5.89 1.38 -7.04
C GLY A 58 5.58 0.31 -8.08
N GLN A 59 5.61 -0.95 -7.70
CA GLN A 59 5.39 -2.06 -8.61
C GLN A 59 3.99 -2.07 -9.24
N ALA A 60 2.98 -1.55 -8.56
CA ALA A 60 1.63 -1.45 -9.11
C ALA A 60 1.53 -0.46 -10.28
N PHE A 61 2.37 0.57 -10.31
CA PHE A 61 2.49 1.49 -11.44
C PHE A 61 3.15 0.81 -12.66
N TRP A 62 4.22 0.04 -12.44
CA TRP A 62 5.01 -0.57 -13.52
C TRP A 62 4.43 -1.88 -14.04
N SER A 63 3.56 -2.51 -13.27
CA SER A 63 2.90 -3.75 -13.65
C SER A 63 1.38 -3.61 -13.58
N LEU A 64 0.67 -4.72 -13.45
CA LEU A 64 -0.76 -4.73 -13.22
C LEU A 64 -1.05 -4.67 -11.71
N GLY A 65 -1.75 -3.65 -11.25
CA GLY A 65 -2.35 -3.64 -9.93
C GLY A 65 -3.61 -4.53 -9.94
N GLY A 66 -3.60 -5.61 -9.16
CA GLY A 66 -4.76 -6.51 -9.02
C GLY A 66 -5.20 -6.59 -7.57
N LEU A 67 -6.51 -6.73 -7.37
CA LEU A 67 -7.10 -7.06 -6.08
C LEU A 67 -7.61 -8.49 -6.14
N PHE A 68 -7.24 -9.28 -5.13
CA PHE A 68 -7.75 -10.63 -4.96
C PHE A 68 -8.80 -10.61 -3.87
N TYR A 69 -10.00 -11.03 -4.22
CA TYR A 69 -11.11 -11.15 -3.28
C TYR A 69 -11.36 -12.62 -2.98
N VAL A 70 -11.77 -12.89 -1.75
CA VAL A 70 -12.17 -14.22 -1.29
C VAL A 70 -13.68 -14.21 -1.09
N ASP A 71 -14.36 -15.23 -1.60
CA ASP A 71 -15.81 -15.43 -1.47
C ASP A 71 -16.62 -14.17 -1.82
N SER A 72 -16.24 -13.52 -2.91
CA SER A 72 -16.91 -12.30 -3.34
C SER A 72 -18.28 -12.58 -3.97
N PRO A 73 -19.20 -11.59 -3.98
CA PRO A 73 -20.48 -11.72 -4.68
C PRO A 73 -20.32 -12.08 -6.16
N GLU A 74 -19.29 -11.57 -6.82
CA GLU A 74 -18.97 -11.86 -8.22
C GLU A 74 -18.57 -13.31 -8.42
N GLN A 75 -17.74 -13.85 -7.51
CA GLN A 75 -17.38 -15.26 -7.52
C GLN A 75 -18.62 -16.14 -7.35
N SER A 76 -19.51 -15.79 -6.41
CA SER A 76 -20.77 -16.51 -6.19
C SER A 76 -21.70 -16.47 -7.41
N MET A 77 -21.80 -15.32 -8.10
CA MET A 77 -22.57 -15.19 -9.36
C MET A 77 -22.00 -16.09 -10.47
N MET A 78 -20.68 -16.21 -10.54
CA MET A 78 -19.98 -17.07 -11.50
C MET A 78 -19.93 -18.54 -11.07
N ARG A 79 -20.54 -18.89 -9.94
CA ARG A 79 -20.52 -20.22 -9.32
C ARG A 79 -19.12 -20.72 -8.97
N VAL A 80 -18.20 -19.81 -8.72
CA VAL A 80 -16.90 -20.14 -8.16
C VAL A 80 -17.10 -20.41 -6.68
N LYS A 81 -16.70 -21.60 -6.23
CA LYS A 81 -16.74 -21.97 -4.82
C LYS A 81 -15.45 -21.50 -4.17
N ASP A 82 -15.58 -20.57 -3.27
CA ASP A 82 -14.48 -20.04 -2.49
C ASP A 82 -14.88 -19.91 -1.02
N SER A 83 -13.91 -19.79 -0.13
CA SER A 83 -14.11 -19.50 1.28
C SER A 83 -12.84 -18.96 1.90
N GLU A 84 -12.97 -18.30 3.04
CA GLU A 84 -11.82 -17.79 3.79
C GLU A 84 -10.88 -18.95 4.20
N GLU A 85 -11.41 -20.09 4.64
CA GLU A 85 -10.62 -21.25 5.03
C GLU A 85 -9.84 -21.84 3.84
N LEU A 86 -10.48 -21.88 2.66
CA LEU A 86 -9.83 -22.33 1.45
C LEU A 86 -8.67 -21.40 1.06
N ALA A 87 -8.95 -20.12 1.03
CA ALA A 87 -7.95 -19.10 0.67
C ALA A 87 -6.77 -19.12 1.65
N TRP A 88 -7.03 -19.24 2.94
CA TRP A 88 -5.98 -19.33 3.95
C TRP A 88 -5.13 -20.59 3.81
N ARG A 89 -5.76 -21.73 3.57
CA ARG A 89 -5.05 -22.99 3.34
C ARG A 89 -4.17 -22.91 2.08
N ASP A 90 -4.69 -22.38 1.01
CA ASP A 90 -3.97 -22.24 -0.26
C ASP A 90 -2.81 -21.24 -0.12
N TRP A 91 -3.01 -20.16 0.62
CA TRP A 91 -1.95 -19.22 0.97
C TRP A 91 -0.84 -19.90 1.77
N ALA A 92 -1.18 -20.59 2.87
CA ALA A 92 -0.21 -21.25 3.73
C ALA A 92 0.60 -22.31 2.97
N ASN A 93 -0.07 -23.09 2.12
CA ASN A 93 0.59 -24.11 1.30
C ASN A 93 1.51 -23.51 0.23
N SER A 94 1.12 -22.38 -0.36
CA SER A 94 1.93 -21.73 -1.41
C SER A 94 3.10 -20.94 -0.83
N ALA A 95 2.97 -20.45 0.38
CA ALA A 95 4.00 -19.68 1.06
C ALA A 95 5.03 -20.56 1.80
N ASP A 96 4.81 -21.88 1.81
CA ASP A 96 5.68 -22.87 2.47
C ASP A 96 5.95 -22.52 3.95
N TYR A 97 4.89 -22.04 4.63
CA TYR A 97 4.96 -21.82 6.06
C TYR A 97 4.96 -23.16 6.78
N ASP A 98 6.01 -23.42 7.53
CA ASP A 98 6.02 -24.52 8.51
C ASP A 98 4.86 -24.29 9.51
N PRO A 99 3.98 -25.27 9.69
CA PRO A 99 2.97 -25.15 10.74
C PRO A 99 3.66 -25.08 12.09
N VAL A 100 3.51 -23.95 12.77
CA VAL A 100 3.98 -23.73 14.15
C VAL A 100 3.12 -24.54 15.11
#